data_ee44678e336618ed3174dfcdf3072d7d
#
_entry.id   ee44678e336618ed3174dfcdf3072d7d
#
_cell.length_a   1.000
_cell.length_b   1.000
_cell.length_c   1.000
_cell.angle_alpha   90.00
_cell.angle_beta   90.00
_cell.angle_gamma   90.00
#
_symmetry.space_group_name_H-M   'P 1'
#
loop_
_entity.id
_entity.type
_entity.pdbx_description
1 polymer ?
#
loop_
_entity_poly.entity_id
_entity_poly.type
_entity_poly.pdbx_seq_one_letter_code
_entity_poly.pdbx_strand_id
1 'polypeptide(L)'
;MSPADAVSRKGREDPRANIVSKMTSNQIGVNLGKGMADPYVPYLARYGLGATFAELGWLSAFTQLFPAVMQVPWGKLSDFFGRRIPFLIIGGVMSFALYFFMIGAMDAWQLIILVAIQAFIGSMMIPTWSALVGDVTTVKNRGSVMGRFFAVSSLASLIGTIFAGAVIPNSGSTFERFALPFFIAGASGVVGSLILFEIMEQKKVMYASPKTLFKFSLKSFIFISDLSENKNFRNLVVLNSTFNFIMSIIWPIFILTYVSVLHATALEIGIMAVISTGGTLFFQTKVGKLLDVIGPMPQILISRFAYISVPIVYALATQVWHIYAINAFLGFANAMANVAFFAYILDVSPEEKKGEYFAVYNTMIGIATFVGSIIGGYMAWFFVNYYHGNLILGLGAVYAVSAVGRAVGAVWFFKLKDPVTYPDTLTGVIKKMFRRWRERRWSPF
;
A
#
# COMPACT_ATOMS: atom_id res chain seq x y z
N MET A 1 -24.43 -42.94 22.06
CA MET A 1 -24.70 -41.67 21.35
C MET A 1 -25.81 -41.92 20.35
N SER A 2 -26.95 -41.29 20.52
CA SER A 2 -28.12 -41.47 19.65
C SER A 2 -27.88 -40.87 18.27
N PRO A 3 -28.40 -41.47 17.18
CA PRO A 3 -28.36 -40.89 15.84
C PRO A 3 -28.99 -39.49 15.76
N ALA A 4 -29.86 -39.11 16.70
CA ALA A 4 -30.46 -37.79 16.80
C ALA A 4 -29.42 -36.68 17.18
N ASP A 5 -28.39 -37.02 17.96
CA ASP A 5 -27.34 -36.07 18.35
C ASP A 5 -26.34 -35.76 17.23
N ALA A 6 -26.21 -36.66 16.23
CA ALA A 6 -25.36 -36.48 15.07
C ALA A 6 -26.01 -35.58 13.99
N VAL A 7 -27.35 -35.61 13.89
CA VAL A 7 -28.11 -34.76 12.94
C VAL A 7 -28.20 -33.32 13.43
N SER A 8 -28.30 -33.11 14.77
CA SER A 8 -28.33 -31.76 15.37
C SER A 8 -27.02 -30.98 15.24
N ARG A 9 -25.87 -31.63 15.03
CA ARG A 9 -24.56 -30.97 14.84
C ARG A 9 -24.28 -30.51 13.40
N LYS A 10 -25.01 -31.02 12.40
CA LYS A 10 -24.83 -30.68 11.01
C LYS A 10 -25.48 -29.34 10.58
N GLY A 11 -26.26 -28.68 11.45
CA GLY A 11 -27.00 -27.46 11.11
C GLY A 11 -26.59 -26.19 11.86
N ARG A 12 -25.65 -26.24 12.79
CA ARG A 12 -25.11 -25.01 13.41
C ARG A 12 -23.80 -24.65 12.72
N GLU A 13 -23.89 -23.80 11.69
CA GLU A 13 -22.74 -23.10 11.17
C GLU A 13 -21.98 -22.46 12.34
N ASP A 14 -20.67 -22.70 12.43
CA ASP A 14 -19.82 -22.07 13.43
C ASP A 14 -20.01 -20.53 13.30
N PRO A 15 -20.49 -19.82 14.33
CA PRO A 15 -20.71 -18.37 14.26
C PRO A 15 -19.49 -17.60 13.77
N ARG A 16 -18.28 -18.10 14.05
CA ARG A 16 -17.02 -17.51 13.59
C ARG A 16 -16.79 -17.73 12.09
N ALA A 17 -17.17 -18.89 11.54
CA ALA A 17 -17.06 -19.17 10.11
C ALA A 17 -17.99 -18.25 9.30
N ASN A 18 -19.20 -17.98 9.79
CA ASN A 18 -20.12 -17.03 9.18
C ASN A 18 -19.54 -15.59 9.20
N ILE A 19 -18.97 -15.14 10.32
CA ILE A 19 -18.31 -13.83 10.41
C ILE A 19 -17.16 -13.72 9.38
N VAL A 20 -16.30 -14.72 9.32
CA VAL A 20 -15.18 -14.75 8.35
C VAL A 20 -15.68 -14.73 6.91
N SER A 21 -16.81 -15.42 6.61
CA SER A 21 -17.43 -15.40 5.29
C SER A 21 -17.91 -14.00 4.91
N LYS A 22 -18.64 -13.31 5.80
CA LYS A 22 -19.10 -11.92 5.59
C LYS A 22 -17.94 -10.93 5.46
N MET A 23 -16.89 -11.08 6.26
CA MET A 23 -15.66 -10.32 6.12
C MET A 23 -14.99 -10.57 4.75
N THR A 24 -15.02 -11.79 4.23
CA THR A 24 -14.50 -12.11 2.89
C THR A 24 -15.32 -11.40 1.82
N SER A 25 -16.65 -11.43 1.90
CA SER A 25 -17.53 -10.73 0.95
C SER A 25 -17.34 -9.21 0.99
N ASN A 26 -17.17 -8.63 2.19
CA ASN A 26 -16.78 -7.23 2.34
C ASN A 26 -15.46 -6.93 1.60
N GLN A 27 -14.43 -7.77 1.77
CA GLN A 27 -13.15 -7.59 1.09
C GLN A 27 -13.27 -7.64 -0.43
N ILE A 28 -14.16 -8.48 -0.97
CA ILE A 28 -14.44 -8.51 -2.42
C ILE A 28 -14.99 -7.16 -2.87
N GLY A 29 -16.06 -6.68 -2.26
CA GLY A 29 -16.72 -5.43 -2.67
C GLY A 29 -15.81 -4.21 -2.54
N VAL A 30 -15.14 -4.08 -1.40
CA VAL A 30 -14.22 -2.97 -1.09
C VAL A 30 -13.01 -2.96 -2.04
N ASN A 31 -12.37 -4.11 -2.28
CA ASN A 31 -11.17 -4.14 -3.11
C ASN A 31 -11.47 -4.14 -4.61
N LEU A 32 -12.63 -4.65 -5.02
CA LEU A 32 -13.13 -4.46 -6.39
C LEU A 32 -13.28 -2.96 -6.68
N GLY A 33 -13.95 -2.23 -5.78
CA GLY A 33 -14.13 -0.78 -5.91
C GLY A 33 -12.81 -0.02 -5.93
N LYS A 34 -11.88 -0.33 -5.02
CA LYS A 34 -10.53 0.28 -5.02
C LYS A 34 -9.79 0.00 -6.33
N GLY A 35 -9.79 -1.24 -6.80
CA GLY A 35 -9.15 -1.60 -8.06
C GLY A 35 -9.72 -0.84 -9.26
N MET A 36 -11.03 -0.56 -9.26
CA MET A 36 -11.69 0.18 -10.34
C MET A 36 -11.36 1.67 -10.35
N ALA A 37 -11.12 2.30 -9.20
CA ALA A 37 -10.96 3.75 -9.11
C ALA A 37 -9.53 4.18 -8.79
N ASP A 38 -8.86 3.62 -7.78
CA ASP A 38 -7.60 4.14 -7.26
C ASP A 38 -6.49 4.31 -8.33
N PRO A 39 -6.24 3.36 -9.26
CA PRO A 39 -5.24 3.53 -10.31
C PRO A 39 -5.59 4.63 -11.31
N TYR A 40 -6.87 4.96 -11.44
CA TYR A 40 -7.39 5.91 -12.43
C TYR A 40 -7.69 7.30 -11.87
N VAL A 41 -7.63 7.52 -10.56
CA VAL A 41 -7.75 8.86 -9.95
C VAL A 41 -6.67 9.81 -10.48
N PRO A 42 -5.37 9.46 -10.54
CA PRO A 42 -4.36 10.33 -11.15
C PRO A 42 -4.57 10.50 -12.67
N TYR A 43 -5.13 9.48 -13.35
CA TYR A 43 -5.47 9.55 -14.77
C TYR A 43 -6.64 10.52 -15.00
N LEU A 44 -7.69 10.48 -14.18
CA LEU A 44 -8.78 11.44 -14.15
C LEU A 44 -8.25 12.87 -13.90
N ALA A 45 -7.38 13.03 -12.89
CA ALA A 45 -6.78 14.33 -12.58
C ALA A 45 -6.04 14.93 -13.77
N ARG A 46 -5.16 14.15 -14.40
CA ARG A 46 -4.32 14.65 -15.49
C ARG A 46 -5.06 14.77 -16.82
N TYR A 47 -5.75 13.71 -17.23
CA TYR A 47 -6.37 13.63 -18.54
C TYR A 47 -7.77 14.24 -18.57
N GLY A 48 -8.56 14.06 -17.50
CA GLY A 48 -9.92 14.58 -17.41
C GLY A 48 -9.98 16.05 -17.01
N LEU A 49 -9.17 16.46 -16.03
CA LEU A 49 -9.24 17.78 -15.41
C LEU A 49 -8.03 18.67 -15.70
N GLY A 50 -7.06 18.19 -16.48
CA GLY A 50 -5.89 18.97 -16.86
C GLY A 50 -4.95 19.33 -15.69
N ALA A 51 -4.93 18.53 -14.62
CA ALA A 51 -4.14 18.81 -13.43
C ALA A 51 -2.68 19.17 -13.76
N THR A 52 -2.18 20.20 -13.12
CA THR A 52 -0.81 20.68 -13.21
C THR A 52 0.15 19.73 -12.47
N PHE A 53 1.45 19.88 -12.69
CA PHE A 53 2.46 19.09 -11.98
C PHE A 53 2.37 19.21 -10.45
N ALA A 54 2.16 20.44 -9.96
CA ALA A 54 2.01 20.70 -8.52
C ALA A 54 0.74 20.06 -7.95
N GLU A 55 -0.38 20.12 -8.65
CA GLU A 55 -1.65 19.51 -8.25
C GLU A 55 -1.54 17.99 -8.17
N LEU A 56 -0.84 17.33 -9.09
CA LEU A 56 -0.54 15.90 -9.00
C LEU A 56 0.34 15.59 -7.79
N GLY A 57 1.24 16.51 -7.42
CA GLY A 57 2.03 16.43 -6.19
C GLY A 57 1.14 16.43 -4.95
N TRP A 58 0.20 17.35 -4.85
CA TRP A 58 -0.77 17.44 -3.75
C TRP A 58 -1.69 16.22 -3.71
N LEU A 59 -2.19 15.77 -4.86
CA LEU A 59 -3.00 14.56 -4.97
C LEU A 59 -2.28 13.34 -4.36
N SER A 60 -1.04 13.10 -4.80
CA SER A 60 -0.23 12.00 -4.29
C SER A 60 0.10 12.16 -2.80
N ALA A 61 0.33 13.39 -2.34
CA ALA A 61 0.67 13.67 -0.96
C ALA A 61 -0.46 13.31 0.01
N PHE A 62 -1.69 13.73 -0.25
CA PHE A 62 -2.82 13.45 0.63
C PHE A 62 -3.19 11.98 0.71
N THR A 63 -3.01 11.21 -0.36
CA THR A 63 -3.24 9.76 -0.35
C THR A 63 -2.29 9.02 0.60
N GLN A 64 -1.12 9.58 0.91
CA GLN A 64 -0.13 8.96 1.80
C GLN A 64 -0.24 9.46 3.24
N LEU A 65 -0.52 10.75 3.44
CA LEU A 65 -0.51 11.39 4.75
C LEU A 65 -1.57 10.83 5.69
N PHE A 66 -2.83 10.89 5.24
CA PHE A 66 -3.94 10.58 6.14
C PHE A 66 -3.96 9.11 6.61
N PRO A 67 -3.73 8.10 5.74
CA PRO A 67 -3.61 6.72 6.22
C PRO A 67 -2.49 6.51 7.23
N ALA A 68 -1.38 7.23 7.09
CA ALA A 68 -0.25 7.10 7.99
C ALA A 68 -0.47 7.79 9.34
N VAL A 69 -0.98 9.03 9.33
CA VAL A 69 -1.11 9.84 10.54
C VAL A 69 -2.37 9.48 11.34
N MET A 70 -3.48 9.18 10.67
CA MET A 70 -4.77 8.92 11.31
C MET A 70 -4.97 7.50 11.83
N GLN A 71 -4.04 6.57 11.53
CA GLN A 71 -4.12 5.18 11.96
C GLN A 71 -4.22 5.05 13.49
N VAL A 72 -3.40 5.78 14.24
CA VAL A 72 -3.40 5.77 15.71
C VAL A 72 -4.66 6.42 16.30
N PRO A 73 -5.06 7.64 15.87
CA PRO A 73 -6.31 8.24 16.32
C PRO A 73 -7.54 7.36 16.15
N TRP A 74 -7.74 6.81 14.95
CA TRP A 74 -8.87 5.95 14.67
C TRP A 74 -8.84 4.64 15.45
N GLY A 75 -7.66 4.05 15.64
CA GLY A 75 -7.48 2.87 16.48
C GLY A 75 -7.95 3.14 17.91
N LYS A 76 -7.44 4.20 18.54
CA LYS A 76 -7.83 4.60 19.91
C LYS A 76 -9.31 4.92 20.01
N LEU A 77 -9.88 5.59 19.00
CA LEU A 77 -11.31 5.94 19.00
C LEU A 77 -12.18 4.68 18.92
N SER A 78 -11.84 3.73 18.05
CA SER A 78 -12.57 2.47 17.94
C SER A 78 -12.44 1.61 19.18
N ASP A 79 -11.28 1.64 19.87
CA ASP A 79 -11.08 1.01 21.16
C ASP A 79 -11.96 1.64 22.25
N PHE A 80 -12.07 2.95 22.27
CA PHE A 80 -12.92 3.66 23.22
C PHE A 80 -14.39 3.31 23.10
N PHE A 81 -14.94 3.23 21.90
CA PHE A 81 -16.32 2.83 21.69
C PHE A 81 -16.56 1.33 21.93
N GLY A 82 -15.49 0.51 21.97
CA GLY A 82 -15.55 -0.93 22.15
C GLY A 82 -16.26 -1.67 21.02
N ARG A 83 -16.36 -1.07 19.84
CA ARG A 83 -16.96 -1.63 18.62
C ARG A 83 -16.12 -1.30 17.42
N ARG A 84 -15.91 -2.29 16.53
CA ARG A 84 -15.11 -2.17 15.30
C ARG A 84 -15.97 -1.94 14.06
N ILE A 85 -17.09 -2.64 13.99
CA ILE A 85 -17.95 -2.70 12.80
C ILE A 85 -18.50 -1.33 12.42
N PRO A 86 -19.01 -0.47 13.33
CA PRO A 86 -19.50 0.85 12.95
C PRO A 86 -18.44 1.71 12.26
N PHE A 87 -17.18 1.65 12.69
CA PHE A 87 -16.10 2.38 12.07
C PHE A 87 -15.77 1.86 10.67
N LEU A 88 -15.83 0.54 10.47
CA LEU A 88 -15.63 -0.07 9.15
C LEU A 88 -16.75 0.32 8.18
N ILE A 89 -18.00 0.34 8.65
CA ILE A 89 -19.16 0.68 7.83
C ILE A 89 -19.14 2.18 7.50
N ILE A 90 -19.00 3.06 8.49
CA ILE A 90 -18.96 4.52 8.27
C ILE A 90 -17.78 4.88 7.38
N GLY A 91 -16.57 4.40 7.73
CA GLY A 91 -15.36 4.64 6.94
C GLY A 91 -15.49 4.13 5.51
N GLY A 92 -16.04 2.93 5.34
CA GLY A 92 -16.27 2.34 4.02
C GLY A 92 -17.34 3.08 3.23
N VAL A 93 -18.56 3.17 3.74
CA VAL A 93 -19.68 3.82 3.02
C VAL A 93 -19.32 5.24 2.61
N MET A 94 -18.81 6.05 3.55
CA MET A 94 -18.48 7.46 3.23
C MET A 94 -17.32 7.58 2.26
N SER A 95 -16.24 6.78 2.41
CA SER A 95 -15.10 6.87 1.49
C SER A 95 -15.44 6.40 0.08
N PHE A 96 -16.25 5.34 -0.06
CA PHE A 96 -16.69 4.86 -1.38
C PHE A 96 -17.77 5.73 -2.01
N ALA A 97 -18.63 6.38 -1.22
CA ALA A 97 -19.59 7.36 -1.72
C ALA A 97 -18.90 8.57 -2.39
N LEU A 98 -17.68 8.92 -1.96
CA LEU A 98 -16.91 10.01 -2.56
C LEU A 98 -16.53 9.76 -4.03
N TYR A 99 -16.46 8.50 -4.48
CA TYR A 99 -16.24 8.22 -5.90
C TYR A 99 -17.39 8.75 -6.79
N PHE A 100 -18.64 8.77 -6.31
CA PHE A 100 -19.74 9.38 -7.06
C PHE A 100 -19.55 10.87 -7.24
N PHE A 101 -19.00 11.55 -6.22
CA PHE A 101 -18.74 13.00 -6.29
C PHE A 101 -17.50 13.31 -7.16
N MET A 102 -16.51 12.41 -7.21
CA MET A 102 -15.33 12.60 -8.07
C MET A 102 -15.68 12.66 -9.56
N ILE A 103 -16.77 11.99 -10.00
CA ILE A 103 -17.25 12.04 -11.38
C ILE A 103 -17.67 13.44 -11.77
N GLY A 104 -18.24 14.20 -10.82
CA GLY A 104 -18.72 15.57 -11.02
C GLY A 104 -17.67 16.66 -10.74
N ALA A 105 -16.41 16.30 -10.49
CA ALA A 105 -15.35 17.29 -10.27
C ALA A 105 -15.11 18.11 -11.56
N MET A 106 -15.12 19.42 -11.43
CA MET A 106 -14.93 20.36 -12.54
C MET A 106 -13.50 20.84 -12.69
N ASP A 107 -12.72 20.77 -11.63
CA ASP A 107 -11.31 21.15 -11.60
C ASP A 107 -10.45 20.21 -10.73
N ALA A 108 -9.13 20.31 -10.88
CA ALA A 108 -8.20 19.44 -10.18
C ALA A 108 -8.23 19.62 -8.65
N TRP A 109 -8.47 20.84 -8.15
CA TRP A 109 -8.52 21.10 -6.71
C TRP A 109 -9.75 20.47 -6.04
N GLN A 110 -10.91 20.50 -6.71
CA GLN A 110 -12.10 19.78 -6.22
C GLN A 110 -11.81 18.29 -6.08
N LEU A 111 -11.19 17.69 -7.09
CA LEU A 111 -10.78 16.28 -7.02
C LEU A 111 -9.78 16.02 -5.89
N ILE A 112 -8.77 16.89 -5.71
CA ILE A 112 -7.76 16.76 -4.65
C ILE A 112 -8.44 16.82 -3.27
N ILE A 113 -9.38 17.74 -3.05
CA ILE A 113 -10.12 17.87 -1.80
C ILE A 113 -10.96 16.61 -1.55
N LEU A 114 -11.66 16.09 -2.56
CA LEU A 114 -12.44 14.85 -2.45
C LEU A 114 -11.54 13.65 -2.10
N VAL A 115 -10.39 13.54 -2.73
CA VAL A 115 -9.39 12.49 -2.44
C VAL A 115 -8.82 12.65 -1.03
N ALA A 116 -8.54 13.89 -0.59
CA ALA A 116 -8.08 14.16 0.76
C ALA A 116 -9.10 13.72 1.83
N ILE A 117 -10.38 14.09 1.63
CA ILE A 117 -11.49 13.68 2.50
C ILE A 117 -11.64 12.14 2.47
N GLN A 118 -11.57 11.53 1.28
CA GLN A 118 -11.64 10.08 1.13
C GLN A 118 -10.52 9.37 1.88
N ALA A 119 -9.27 9.84 1.74
CA ALA A 119 -8.11 9.27 2.42
C ALA A 119 -8.22 9.43 3.95
N PHE A 120 -8.71 10.58 4.43
CA PHE A 120 -8.96 10.83 5.85
C PHE A 120 -10.02 9.86 6.42
N ILE A 121 -11.19 9.78 5.80
CA ILE A 121 -12.29 8.92 6.25
C ILE A 121 -11.94 7.44 6.08
N GLY A 122 -11.42 7.05 4.92
CA GLY A 122 -11.03 5.68 4.59
C GLY A 122 -9.93 5.13 5.50
N SER A 123 -9.09 6.01 6.08
CA SER A 123 -8.05 5.60 7.03
C SER A 123 -8.59 4.96 8.31
N MET A 124 -9.88 5.18 8.65
CA MET A 124 -10.56 4.48 9.75
C MET A 124 -10.54 2.96 9.57
N MET A 125 -10.63 2.50 8.33
CA MET A 125 -10.79 1.08 8.03
C MET A 125 -9.54 0.27 8.41
N ILE A 126 -8.34 0.85 8.31
CA ILE A 126 -7.06 0.13 8.48
C ILE A 126 -6.90 -0.43 9.90
N PRO A 127 -6.93 0.39 10.98
CA PRO A 127 -6.76 -0.11 12.34
C PRO A 127 -7.95 -0.95 12.81
N THR A 128 -9.17 -0.56 12.43
CA THR A 128 -10.39 -1.27 12.84
C THR A 128 -10.50 -2.65 12.19
N TRP A 129 -10.10 -2.79 10.92
CA TRP A 129 -10.01 -4.09 10.23
C TRP A 129 -9.01 -5.01 10.92
N SER A 130 -7.81 -4.53 11.19
CA SER A 130 -6.76 -5.31 11.84
C SER A 130 -7.19 -5.80 13.23
N ALA A 131 -7.86 -4.93 13.99
CA ALA A 131 -8.40 -5.26 15.29
C ALA A 131 -9.55 -6.30 15.20
N LEU A 132 -10.47 -6.13 14.24
CA LEU A 132 -11.58 -7.09 14.03
C LEU A 132 -11.04 -8.48 13.64
N VAL A 133 -10.06 -8.56 12.75
CA VAL A 133 -9.39 -9.84 12.40
C VAL A 133 -8.77 -10.47 13.63
N GLY A 134 -8.11 -9.67 14.48
CA GLY A 134 -7.58 -10.15 15.77
C GLY A 134 -8.64 -10.74 16.68
N ASP A 135 -9.84 -10.15 16.70
CA ASP A 135 -10.95 -10.56 17.55
C ASP A 135 -11.63 -11.85 17.08
N VAL A 136 -11.70 -12.10 15.77
CA VAL A 136 -12.41 -13.27 15.19
C VAL A 136 -11.49 -14.46 14.92
N THR A 137 -10.15 -14.27 14.98
CA THR A 137 -9.17 -15.32 14.70
C THR A 137 -8.45 -15.79 15.97
N THR A 138 -7.99 -17.03 15.95
CA THR A 138 -7.09 -17.59 16.97
C THR A 138 -5.65 -17.59 16.45
N VAL A 139 -4.67 -17.72 17.35
CA VAL A 139 -3.24 -17.81 16.96
C VAL A 139 -3.00 -18.92 15.93
N LYS A 140 -3.75 -20.04 16.03
CA LYS A 140 -3.60 -21.20 15.13
C LYS A 140 -4.12 -20.98 13.71
N ASN A 141 -5.20 -20.19 13.52
CA ASN A 141 -5.86 -20.03 12.22
C ASN A 141 -5.68 -18.63 11.61
N ARG A 142 -5.12 -17.66 12.35
CA ARG A 142 -4.94 -16.27 11.91
C ARG A 142 -4.19 -16.17 10.58
N GLY A 143 -3.10 -16.93 10.42
CA GLY A 143 -2.30 -16.90 9.18
C GLY A 143 -3.09 -17.38 7.97
N SER A 144 -3.86 -18.45 8.10
CA SER A 144 -4.71 -18.98 7.02
C SER A 144 -5.85 -18.02 6.64
N VAL A 145 -6.53 -17.43 7.64
CA VAL A 145 -7.61 -16.46 7.41
C VAL A 145 -7.08 -15.19 6.76
N MET A 146 -5.95 -14.66 7.24
CA MET A 146 -5.30 -13.50 6.64
C MET A 146 -4.84 -13.77 5.21
N GLY A 147 -4.24 -14.95 4.95
CA GLY A 147 -3.85 -15.36 3.61
C GLY A 147 -5.03 -15.40 2.65
N ARG A 148 -6.19 -15.91 3.10
CA ARG A 148 -7.43 -15.90 2.33
C ARG A 148 -7.91 -14.46 2.04
N PHE A 149 -7.93 -13.59 3.05
CA PHE A 149 -8.32 -12.19 2.86
C PHE A 149 -7.42 -11.49 1.85
N PHE A 150 -6.09 -11.63 1.98
CA PHE A 150 -5.15 -11.02 1.02
C PHE A 150 -5.33 -11.56 -0.40
N ALA A 151 -5.51 -12.87 -0.57
CA ALA A 151 -5.71 -13.47 -1.89
C ALA A 151 -7.00 -12.94 -2.55
N VAL A 152 -8.10 -12.96 -1.81
CA VAL A 152 -9.41 -12.49 -2.32
C VAL A 152 -9.39 -10.99 -2.61
N SER A 153 -8.82 -10.18 -1.70
CA SER A 153 -8.67 -8.73 -1.88
C SER A 153 -7.87 -8.39 -3.13
N SER A 154 -6.73 -9.07 -3.32
CA SER A 154 -5.88 -8.83 -4.47
C SER A 154 -6.54 -9.24 -5.77
N LEU A 155 -7.18 -10.42 -5.83
CA LEU A 155 -7.91 -10.86 -7.02
C LEU A 155 -9.06 -9.90 -7.36
N ALA A 156 -9.84 -9.47 -6.38
CA ALA A 156 -10.91 -8.50 -6.60
C ALA A 156 -10.37 -7.16 -7.13
N SER A 157 -9.29 -6.67 -6.55
CA SER A 157 -8.65 -5.43 -7.01
C SER A 157 -8.11 -5.56 -8.43
N LEU A 158 -7.42 -6.67 -8.76
CA LEU A 158 -6.89 -6.90 -10.11
C LEU A 158 -8.01 -6.98 -11.16
N ILE A 159 -9.10 -7.69 -10.85
CA ILE A 159 -10.29 -7.77 -11.73
C ILE A 159 -10.88 -6.36 -11.93
N GLY A 160 -11.07 -5.60 -10.85
CA GLY A 160 -11.58 -4.24 -10.92
C GLY A 160 -10.69 -3.32 -11.78
N THR A 161 -9.38 -3.42 -11.60
CA THR A 161 -8.41 -2.61 -12.36
C THR A 161 -8.46 -2.92 -13.87
N ILE A 162 -8.45 -4.19 -14.26
CA ILE A 162 -8.53 -4.56 -15.68
C ILE A 162 -9.89 -4.15 -16.28
N PHE A 163 -10.97 -4.40 -15.55
CA PHE A 163 -12.31 -4.04 -16.02
C PHE A 163 -12.41 -2.52 -16.25
N ALA A 164 -12.01 -1.69 -15.28
CA ALA A 164 -12.02 -0.25 -15.43
C ALA A 164 -11.16 0.24 -16.60
N GLY A 165 -9.94 -0.32 -16.74
CA GLY A 165 -9.07 0.00 -17.88
C GLY A 165 -9.67 -0.36 -19.23
N ALA A 166 -10.42 -1.47 -19.32
CA ALA A 166 -11.06 -1.90 -20.55
C ALA A 166 -12.30 -1.07 -20.91
N VAL A 167 -13.01 -0.53 -19.91
CA VAL A 167 -14.25 0.23 -20.17
C VAL A 167 -14.05 1.74 -20.23
N ILE A 168 -12.89 2.27 -19.82
CA ILE A 168 -12.58 3.70 -19.98
C ILE A 168 -12.26 3.98 -21.44
N PRO A 169 -13.10 4.74 -22.19
CA PRO A 169 -12.85 5.04 -23.60
C PRO A 169 -11.64 5.95 -23.77
N ASN A 170 -10.98 5.86 -24.91
CA ASN A 170 -9.83 6.72 -25.24
C ASN A 170 -10.26 8.15 -25.62
N SER A 171 -11.54 8.39 -25.95
CA SER A 171 -12.10 9.67 -26.35
C SER A 171 -13.45 9.89 -25.67
N GLY A 172 -13.92 11.12 -25.65
CA GLY A 172 -15.17 11.51 -25.02
C GLY A 172 -14.96 12.53 -23.91
N SER A 173 -16.05 13.05 -23.34
CA SER A 173 -16.02 13.95 -22.19
C SER A 173 -15.50 13.23 -20.93
N THR A 174 -15.00 13.99 -19.97
CA THR A 174 -14.50 13.45 -18.68
C THR A 174 -15.57 12.61 -18.01
N PHE A 175 -16.82 13.08 -18.01
CA PHE A 175 -17.94 12.34 -17.43
C PHE A 175 -18.17 10.99 -18.16
N GLU A 176 -18.28 10.99 -19.49
CA GLU A 176 -18.52 9.76 -20.27
C GLU A 176 -17.43 8.71 -20.04
N ARG A 177 -16.21 9.14 -19.88
CA ARG A 177 -15.06 8.24 -19.71
C ARG A 177 -15.00 7.61 -18.33
N PHE A 178 -15.25 8.38 -17.26
CA PHE A 178 -14.99 7.96 -15.90
C PHE A 178 -16.25 7.60 -15.10
N ALA A 179 -17.46 7.98 -15.59
CA ALA A 179 -18.71 7.78 -14.86
C ALA A 179 -18.95 6.29 -14.52
N LEU A 180 -18.86 5.40 -15.51
CA LEU A 180 -19.17 3.99 -15.32
C LEU A 180 -18.22 3.30 -14.32
N PRO A 181 -16.87 3.34 -14.47
CA PRO A 181 -15.98 2.66 -13.55
C PRO A 181 -16.04 3.25 -12.14
N PHE A 182 -16.14 4.56 -11.99
CA PHE A 182 -16.22 5.20 -10.66
C PHE A 182 -17.57 4.96 -9.99
N PHE A 183 -18.67 4.91 -10.77
CA PHE A 183 -19.99 4.55 -10.23
C PHE A 183 -19.99 3.11 -9.70
N ILE A 184 -19.48 2.15 -10.47
CA ILE A 184 -19.38 0.76 -10.04
C ILE A 184 -18.42 0.63 -8.84
N ALA A 185 -17.31 1.39 -8.82
CA ALA A 185 -16.39 1.46 -7.70
C ALA A 185 -17.07 1.90 -6.40
N GLY A 186 -17.82 3.02 -6.49
CA GLY A 186 -18.61 3.52 -5.37
C GLY A 186 -19.65 2.52 -4.89
N ALA A 187 -20.46 1.99 -5.81
CA ALA A 187 -21.52 1.04 -5.51
C ALA A 187 -20.98 -0.26 -4.88
N SER A 188 -19.95 -0.86 -5.47
CA SER A 188 -19.36 -2.11 -4.96
C SER A 188 -18.75 -1.94 -3.57
N GLY A 189 -18.07 -0.83 -3.32
CA GLY A 189 -17.48 -0.55 -2.01
C GLY A 189 -18.53 -0.22 -0.93
N VAL A 190 -19.56 0.54 -1.28
CA VAL A 190 -20.70 0.82 -0.38
C VAL A 190 -21.41 -0.47 -0.03
N VAL A 191 -21.82 -1.28 -1.02
CA VAL A 191 -22.48 -2.58 -0.79
C VAL A 191 -21.58 -3.50 0.02
N GLY A 192 -20.30 -3.60 -0.36
CA GLY A 192 -19.32 -4.38 0.39
C GLY A 192 -19.23 -3.96 1.86
N SER A 193 -19.25 -2.65 2.14
CA SER A 193 -19.20 -2.12 3.52
C SER A 193 -20.49 -2.41 4.28
N LEU A 194 -21.64 -2.34 3.63
CA LEU A 194 -22.95 -2.61 4.25
C LEU A 194 -23.15 -4.08 4.64
N ILE A 195 -22.49 -5.04 3.97
CA ILE A 195 -22.52 -6.46 4.35
C ILE A 195 -22.10 -6.67 5.82
N LEU A 196 -21.26 -5.80 6.35
CA LEU A 196 -20.80 -5.89 7.74
C LEU A 196 -21.91 -5.61 8.76
N PHE A 197 -23.04 -4.96 8.37
CA PHE A 197 -24.21 -4.82 9.26
C PHE A 197 -24.79 -6.14 9.74
N GLU A 198 -24.61 -7.19 8.96
CA GLU A 198 -25.12 -8.51 9.33
C GLU A 198 -24.28 -9.22 10.41
N ILE A 199 -23.15 -8.62 10.82
CA ILE A 199 -22.30 -9.17 11.87
C ILE A 199 -22.73 -8.58 13.21
N MET A 200 -23.21 -9.44 14.09
CA MET A 200 -23.50 -9.05 15.48
C MET A 200 -22.18 -8.91 16.26
N GLU A 201 -21.75 -7.68 16.47
CA GLU A 201 -20.58 -7.38 17.30
C GLU A 201 -20.99 -7.21 18.76
N GLN A 202 -20.42 -8.03 19.65
CA GLN A 202 -20.56 -7.81 21.08
C GLN A 202 -19.71 -6.63 21.53
N LYS A 203 -20.34 -5.65 22.21
CA LYS A 203 -19.63 -4.52 22.78
C LYS A 203 -18.61 -5.01 23.80
N LYS A 204 -17.34 -4.74 23.58
CA LYS A 204 -16.30 -5.01 24.57
C LYS A 204 -16.34 -3.94 25.67
N VAL A 205 -16.33 -4.38 26.93
CA VAL A 205 -16.23 -3.45 28.07
C VAL A 205 -14.85 -2.79 28.02
N MET A 206 -14.84 -1.46 27.96
CA MET A 206 -13.61 -0.70 27.88
C MET A 206 -13.15 -0.17 29.22
N TYR A 207 -11.83 -0.24 29.44
CA TYR A 207 -11.15 0.32 30.62
C TYR A 207 -10.52 1.69 30.36
N ALA A 208 -10.82 2.36 29.25
CA ALA A 208 -10.23 3.66 28.93
C ALA A 208 -11.08 4.81 29.50
N SER A 209 -10.46 5.63 30.36
CA SER A 209 -11.09 6.85 30.85
C SER A 209 -11.22 7.89 29.73
N PRO A 210 -12.34 8.65 29.64
CA PRO A 210 -12.50 9.75 28.69
C PRO A 210 -11.36 10.77 28.71
N LYS A 211 -10.71 10.95 29.85
CA LYS A 211 -9.55 11.85 30.02
C LYS A 211 -8.30 11.41 29.23
N THR A 212 -8.18 10.12 28.88
CA THR A 212 -7.06 9.62 28.06
C THR A 212 -7.24 9.86 26.57
N LEU A 213 -8.47 10.04 26.07
CA LEU A 213 -8.75 10.39 24.68
C LEU A 213 -8.31 11.81 24.33
N PHE A 214 -8.55 12.77 25.23
CA PHE A 214 -8.28 14.19 25.00
C PHE A 214 -6.83 14.63 25.34
N LYS A 215 -6.05 13.81 26.03
CA LYS A 215 -4.60 14.00 26.11
C LYS A 215 -3.92 13.61 24.80
N PHE A 216 -4.44 14.16 23.71
CA PHE A 216 -3.83 14.14 22.40
C PHE A 216 -2.67 15.14 22.40
N SER A 217 -1.64 14.82 23.16
CA SER A 217 -0.39 15.57 23.12
C SER A 217 0.30 15.22 21.79
N LEU A 218 0.81 16.23 21.08
CA LEU A 218 1.75 16.02 19.98
C LEU A 218 2.90 15.09 20.40
N LYS A 219 3.23 15.04 21.70
CA LYS A 219 4.16 14.07 22.29
C LYS A 219 3.72 12.61 22.12
N SER A 220 2.40 12.33 22.03
CA SER A 220 1.91 10.97 21.75
C SER A 220 1.99 10.58 20.28
N PHE A 221 2.08 11.55 19.38
CA PHE A 221 2.33 11.32 17.94
C PHE A 221 3.80 11.05 17.64
N ILE A 222 4.67 11.67 18.39
CA ILE A 222 6.10 11.54 18.26
C ILE A 222 6.58 10.88 19.55
N PHE A 223 6.58 9.54 19.59
CA PHE A 223 7.26 8.76 20.63
C PHE A 223 8.78 8.99 20.51
N ILE A 224 9.22 10.26 20.71
CA ILE A 224 10.63 10.66 20.60
C ILE A 224 11.47 9.96 21.66
N SER A 225 10.90 9.61 22.82
CA SER A 225 11.59 8.87 23.86
C SER A 225 12.03 7.49 23.39
N ASP A 226 11.12 6.70 22.79
CA ASP A 226 11.45 5.34 22.32
C ASP A 226 12.41 5.36 21.12
N LEU A 227 12.31 6.39 20.25
CA LEU A 227 13.29 6.65 19.18
C LEU A 227 14.69 7.00 19.73
N SER A 228 14.78 7.66 20.88
CA SER A 228 16.09 8.01 21.49
C SER A 228 16.75 6.81 22.16
N GLU A 229 15.98 5.89 22.72
CA GLU A 229 16.48 4.74 23.47
C GLU A 229 16.91 3.59 22.54
N ASN A 230 16.14 3.29 21.47
CA ASN A 230 16.44 2.20 20.54
C ASN A 230 17.17 2.70 19.29
N LYS A 231 18.50 2.65 19.30
CA LYS A 231 19.36 3.11 18.20
C LYS A 231 19.09 2.40 16.89
N ASN A 232 18.81 1.08 16.90
CA ASN A 232 18.54 0.30 15.69
C ASN A 232 17.22 0.73 15.06
N PHE A 233 16.17 0.89 15.86
CA PHE A 233 14.88 1.37 15.39
C PHE A 233 14.96 2.80 14.85
N ARG A 234 15.62 3.71 15.60
CA ARG A 234 15.85 5.08 15.15
C ARG A 234 16.55 5.14 13.80
N ASN A 235 17.64 4.38 13.64
CA ASN A 235 18.38 4.34 12.39
C ASN A 235 17.50 3.80 11.24
N LEU A 236 16.72 2.75 11.49
CA LEU A 236 15.76 2.23 10.52
C LEU A 236 14.77 3.31 10.07
N VAL A 237 14.12 3.96 11.03
CA VAL A 237 13.10 5.00 10.76
C VAL A 237 13.69 6.15 9.96
N VAL A 238 14.83 6.69 10.40
CA VAL A 238 15.48 7.81 9.71
C VAL A 238 15.91 7.43 8.29
N LEU A 239 16.61 6.31 8.13
CA LEU A 239 17.09 5.87 6.81
C LEU A 239 15.94 5.56 5.86
N ASN A 240 14.91 4.85 6.36
CA ASN A 240 13.79 4.48 5.52
C ASN A 240 12.88 5.67 5.19
N SER A 241 12.66 6.60 6.11
CA SER A 241 11.91 7.84 5.84
C SER A 241 12.64 8.71 4.82
N THR A 242 13.96 8.88 4.94
CA THR A 242 14.77 9.61 3.96
C THR A 242 14.71 8.94 2.57
N PHE A 243 14.81 7.61 2.52
CA PHE A 243 14.71 6.89 1.25
C PHE A 243 13.32 7.02 0.62
N ASN A 244 12.25 6.89 1.42
CA ASN A 244 10.88 7.03 0.93
C ASN A 244 10.55 8.48 0.54
N PHE A 245 11.12 9.48 1.20
CA PHE A 245 11.06 10.87 0.77
C PHE A 245 11.60 11.02 -0.66
N ILE A 246 12.80 10.49 -0.94
CA ILE A 246 13.41 10.53 -2.27
C ILE A 246 12.59 9.70 -3.29
N MET A 247 12.07 8.55 -2.85
CA MET A 247 11.21 7.72 -3.70
C MET A 247 9.93 8.44 -4.14
N SER A 248 9.30 9.15 -3.23
CA SER A 248 7.99 9.78 -3.46
C SER A 248 8.07 11.02 -4.37
N ILE A 249 9.25 11.60 -4.57
CA ILE A 249 9.45 12.71 -5.51
C ILE A 249 8.93 12.37 -6.91
N ILE A 250 9.10 11.14 -7.37
CA ILE A 250 8.67 10.75 -8.72
C ILE A 250 7.25 10.17 -8.80
N TRP A 251 6.56 9.93 -7.68
CA TRP A 251 5.22 9.35 -7.73
C TRP A 251 4.20 10.19 -8.49
N PRO A 252 4.10 11.52 -8.29
CA PRO A 252 3.15 12.34 -9.03
C PRO A 252 3.47 12.42 -10.52
N ILE A 253 4.71 12.18 -10.93
CA ILE A 253 5.13 12.30 -12.33
C ILE A 253 5.01 11.00 -13.12
N PHE A 254 4.74 9.86 -12.48
CA PHE A 254 4.49 8.61 -13.21
C PHE A 254 3.33 8.74 -14.19
N ILE A 255 2.22 9.33 -13.74
CA ILE A 255 1.05 9.51 -14.62
C ILE A 255 1.36 10.42 -15.81
N LEU A 256 2.23 11.42 -15.63
CA LEU A 256 2.68 12.29 -16.73
C LEU A 256 3.48 11.50 -17.78
N THR A 257 4.37 10.62 -17.31
CA THR A 257 5.11 9.72 -18.21
C THR A 257 4.16 8.80 -18.96
N TYR A 258 3.19 8.19 -18.28
CA TYR A 258 2.24 7.30 -18.94
C TYR A 258 1.39 8.02 -19.98
N VAL A 259 0.78 9.14 -19.61
CA VAL A 259 -0.22 9.83 -20.43
C VAL A 259 0.42 10.76 -21.44
N SER A 260 1.38 11.58 -21.02
CA SER A 260 1.89 12.68 -21.85
C SER A 260 3.16 12.33 -22.63
N VAL A 261 3.91 11.29 -22.23
CA VAL A 261 5.14 10.86 -22.93
C VAL A 261 4.89 9.57 -23.72
N LEU A 262 4.29 8.55 -23.07
CA LEU A 262 4.10 7.24 -23.68
C LEU A 262 2.72 7.07 -24.34
N HIS A 263 1.80 8.03 -24.16
CA HIS A 263 0.43 7.99 -24.67
C HIS A 263 -0.31 6.71 -24.31
N ALA A 264 -0.04 6.18 -23.10
CA ALA A 264 -0.62 4.94 -22.62
C ALA A 264 -2.13 5.08 -22.42
N THR A 265 -2.85 4.07 -22.86
CA THR A 265 -4.30 3.91 -22.69
C THR A 265 -4.62 3.58 -21.21
N ALA A 266 -5.88 3.75 -20.82
CA ALA A 266 -6.34 3.34 -19.49
C ALA A 266 -6.13 1.84 -19.24
N LEU A 267 -6.32 0.99 -20.26
CA LEU A 267 -6.07 -0.45 -20.16
C LEU A 267 -4.58 -0.74 -19.88
N GLU A 268 -3.67 -0.06 -20.56
CA GLU A 268 -2.23 -0.25 -20.36
C GLU A 268 -1.81 0.18 -18.97
N ILE A 269 -2.37 1.27 -18.43
CA ILE A 269 -2.15 1.69 -17.03
C ILE A 269 -2.67 0.61 -16.06
N GLY A 270 -3.84 0.04 -16.33
CA GLY A 270 -4.37 -1.09 -15.57
C GLY A 270 -3.44 -2.31 -15.59
N ILE A 271 -2.90 -2.67 -16.77
CA ILE A 271 -1.96 -3.78 -16.93
C ILE A 271 -0.67 -3.52 -16.14
N MET A 272 -0.13 -2.28 -16.12
CA MET A 272 1.03 -1.91 -15.29
C MET A 272 0.78 -2.20 -13.82
N ALA A 273 -0.39 -1.80 -13.29
CA ALA A 273 -0.76 -2.03 -11.90
C ALA A 273 -0.91 -3.53 -11.59
N VAL A 274 -1.50 -4.29 -12.51
CA VAL A 274 -1.67 -5.74 -12.39
C VAL A 274 -0.32 -6.48 -12.39
N ILE A 275 0.60 -6.12 -13.28
CA ILE A 275 1.93 -6.71 -13.36
C ILE A 275 2.70 -6.46 -12.05
N SER A 276 2.67 -5.25 -11.53
CA SER A 276 3.36 -4.89 -10.28
C SER A 276 2.78 -5.64 -9.08
N THR A 277 1.45 -5.60 -8.91
CA THR A 277 0.76 -6.24 -7.77
C THR A 277 0.83 -7.76 -7.88
N GLY A 278 0.55 -8.32 -9.05
CA GLY A 278 0.62 -9.76 -9.31
C GLY A 278 2.04 -10.30 -9.12
N GLY A 279 3.05 -9.56 -9.58
CA GLY A 279 4.45 -9.87 -9.34
C GLY A 279 4.79 -9.91 -7.85
N THR A 280 4.33 -8.91 -7.10
CA THR A 280 4.54 -8.87 -5.63
C THR A 280 3.93 -10.10 -4.95
N LEU A 281 2.69 -10.44 -5.26
CA LEU A 281 2.01 -11.62 -4.70
C LEU A 281 2.72 -12.93 -5.06
N PHE A 282 3.14 -13.08 -6.31
CA PHE A 282 3.84 -14.27 -6.80
C PHE A 282 5.15 -14.51 -6.06
N PHE A 283 5.92 -13.46 -5.78
CA PHE A 283 7.21 -13.57 -5.12
C PHE A 283 7.13 -13.60 -3.59
N GLN A 284 6.06 -13.05 -2.98
CA GLN A 284 5.97 -12.82 -1.54
C GLN A 284 6.21 -14.09 -0.70
N THR A 285 5.63 -15.23 -1.11
CA THR A 285 5.81 -16.50 -0.39
C THR A 285 7.25 -17.03 -0.50
N LYS A 286 7.87 -16.88 -1.67
CA LYS A 286 9.26 -17.35 -1.91
C LYS A 286 10.27 -16.49 -1.13
N VAL A 287 10.03 -15.19 -1.12
CA VAL A 287 10.84 -14.21 -0.40
C VAL A 287 10.70 -14.39 1.11
N GLY A 288 9.50 -14.72 1.63
CA GLY A 288 9.30 -15.07 3.03
C GLY A 288 10.15 -16.26 3.48
N LYS A 289 10.17 -17.35 2.69
CA LYS A 289 11.05 -18.50 2.97
C LYS A 289 12.53 -18.14 2.92
N LEU A 290 12.92 -17.23 2.04
CA LEU A 290 14.31 -16.77 1.96
C LEU A 290 14.67 -15.93 3.20
N LEU A 291 13.74 -15.13 3.73
CA LEU A 291 13.94 -14.34 4.94
C LEU A 291 14.29 -15.20 6.15
N ASP A 292 13.62 -16.35 6.32
CA ASP A 292 13.89 -17.27 7.43
C ASP A 292 15.33 -17.81 7.42
N VAL A 293 16.00 -17.77 6.26
CA VAL A 293 17.35 -18.30 6.07
C VAL A 293 18.43 -17.23 6.17
N ILE A 294 18.24 -16.07 5.49
CA ILE A 294 19.28 -15.04 5.36
C ILE A 294 19.01 -13.77 6.17
N GLY A 295 17.84 -13.67 6.79
CA GLY A 295 17.41 -12.50 7.55
C GLY A 295 16.92 -11.32 6.70
N PRO A 296 16.43 -10.24 7.36
CA PRO A 296 15.85 -9.10 6.70
C PRO A 296 16.88 -8.18 6.00
N MET A 297 18.09 -8.02 6.54
CA MET A 297 19.05 -7.04 6.02
C MET A 297 19.46 -7.28 4.57
N PRO A 298 19.83 -8.50 4.13
CA PRO A 298 20.16 -8.72 2.73
C PRO A 298 19.01 -8.41 1.79
N GLN A 299 17.77 -8.72 2.18
CA GLN A 299 16.58 -8.43 1.38
C GLN A 299 16.27 -6.93 1.32
N ILE A 300 16.45 -6.21 2.43
CA ILE A 300 16.36 -4.74 2.47
C ILE A 300 17.36 -4.15 1.48
N LEU A 301 18.63 -4.54 1.54
CA LEU A 301 19.67 -4.02 0.64
C LEU A 301 19.32 -4.30 -0.82
N ILE A 302 18.99 -5.54 -1.18
CA ILE A 302 18.62 -5.90 -2.56
C ILE A 302 17.46 -5.04 -3.05
N SER A 303 16.41 -4.87 -2.23
CA SER A 303 15.27 -4.03 -2.62
C SER A 303 15.64 -2.56 -2.81
N ARG A 304 16.51 -2.00 -1.95
CA ARG A 304 16.97 -0.61 -2.06
C ARG A 304 17.76 -0.36 -3.34
N PHE A 305 18.69 -1.26 -3.67
CA PHE A 305 19.44 -1.18 -4.94
C PHE A 305 18.54 -1.41 -6.16
N ALA A 306 17.59 -2.35 -6.07
CA ALA A 306 16.61 -2.59 -7.13
C ALA A 306 15.77 -1.34 -7.45
N TYR A 307 15.38 -0.57 -6.43
CA TYR A 307 14.60 0.66 -6.65
C TYR A 307 15.34 1.79 -7.38
N ILE A 308 16.68 1.73 -7.51
CA ILE A 308 17.46 2.69 -8.30
C ILE A 308 17.13 2.56 -9.79
N SER A 309 16.81 1.35 -10.26
CA SER A 309 16.49 1.10 -11.68
C SER A 309 15.22 1.81 -12.14
N VAL A 310 14.28 2.08 -11.23
CA VAL A 310 12.97 2.66 -11.55
C VAL A 310 13.11 4.02 -12.25
N PRO A 311 13.66 5.06 -11.61
CA PRO A 311 13.77 6.36 -12.26
C PRO A 311 14.63 6.30 -13.53
N ILE A 312 15.60 5.41 -13.62
CA ILE A 312 16.45 5.25 -14.82
C ILE A 312 15.60 4.74 -15.99
N VAL A 313 14.84 3.66 -15.78
CA VAL A 313 13.98 3.10 -16.84
C VAL A 313 12.88 4.07 -17.23
N TYR A 314 12.27 4.77 -16.29
CA TYR A 314 11.23 5.76 -16.58
C TYR A 314 11.77 6.97 -17.36
N ALA A 315 12.99 7.42 -17.08
CA ALA A 315 13.63 8.50 -17.83
C ALA A 315 13.96 8.11 -19.28
N LEU A 316 14.24 6.84 -19.53
CA LEU A 316 14.65 6.30 -20.84
C LEU A 316 13.51 5.60 -21.59
N ALA A 317 12.33 5.48 -20.98
CA ALA A 317 11.20 4.78 -21.57
C ALA A 317 10.66 5.52 -22.80
N THR A 318 10.61 4.83 -23.93
CA THR A 318 10.04 5.32 -25.20
C THR A 318 8.78 4.54 -25.60
N GLN A 319 8.52 3.42 -24.94
CA GLN A 319 7.36 2.57 -25.21
C GLN A 319 6.81 1.98 -23.89
N VAL A 320 5.53 1.68 -23.89
CA VAL A 320 4.81 1.17 -22.70
C VAL A 320 5.39 -0.14 -22.18
N TRP A 321 5.89 -1.02 -23.03
CA TRP A 321 6.46 -2.30 -22.61
C TRP A 321 7.71 -2.18 -21.72
N HIS A 322 8.50 -1.07 -21.83
CA HIS A 322 9.60 -0.80 -20.88
C HIS A 322 9.06 -0.68 -19.44
N ILE A 323 7.88 -0.07 -19.32
CA ILE A 323 7.22 0.10 -18.02
C ILE A 323 6.66 -1.25 -17.53
N TYR A 324 6.14 -2.10 -18.41
CA TYR A 324 5.74 -3.46 -18.03
C TYR A 324 6.92 -4.26 -17.48
N ALA A 325 8.06 -4.21 -18.15
CA ALA A 325 9.27 -4.93 -17.72
C ALA A 325 9.78 -4.47 -16.36
N ILE A 326 9.85 -3.16 -16.13
CA ILE A 326 10.29 -2.63 -14.83
C ILE A 326 9.26 -2.93 -13.72
N ASN A 327 7.95 -2.88 -14.01
CA ASN A 327 6.92 -3.24 -13.02
C ASN A 327 6.94 -4.73 -12.63
N ALA A 328 7.26 -5.62 -13.57
CA ALA A 328 7.47 -7.03 -13.26
C ALA A 328 8.67 -7.23 -12.31
N PHE A 329 9.78 -6.54 -12.58
CA PHE A 329 10.94 -6.53 -11.69
C PHE A 329 10.64 -5.90 -10.33
N LEU A 330 9.86 -4.81 -10.31
CA LEU A 330 9.42 -4.16 -9.08
C LEU A 330 8.54 -5.06 -8.21
N GLY A 331 7.74 -5.95 -8.80
CA GLY A 331 6.99 -6.94 -8.05
C GLY A 331 7.88 -7.75 -7.11
N PHE A 332 9.04 -8.20 -7.61
CA PHE A 332 10.03 -8.90 -6.79
C PHE A 332 10.66 -7.99 -5.70
N ALA A 333 11.07 -6.78 -6.06
CA ALA A 333 11.67 -5.83 -5.12
C ALA A 333 10.67 -5.42 -4.02
N ASN A 334 9.40 -5.19 -4.37
CA ASN A 334 8.34 -4.89 -3.42
C ASN A 334 8.07 -6.06 -2.46
N ALA A 335 8.05 -7.29 -2.95
CA ALA A 335 7.90 -8.46 -2.10
C ALA A 335 9.03 -8.55 -1.05
N MET A 336 10.29 -8.34 -1.47
CA MET A 336 11.43 -8.29 -0.56
C MET A 336 11.30 -7.16 0.47
N ALA A 337 11.00 -5.95 0.02
CA ALA A 337 10.86 -4.82 0.91
C ALA A 337 9.76 -5.05 1.95
N ASN A 338 8.55 -5.45 1.52
CA ASN A 338 7.41 -5.64 2.42
C ASN A 338 7.70 -6.65 3.52
N VAL A 339 8.24 -7.82 3.16
CA VAL A 339 8.52 -8.91 4.11
C VAL A 339 9.67 -8.53 5.03
N ALA A 340 10.76 -7.98 4.48
CA ALA A 340 11.96 -7.70 5.25
C ALA A 340 11.80 -6.52 6.23
N PHE A 341 11.15 -5.43 5.83
CA PHE A 341 10.90 -4.31 6.76
C PHE A 341 9.94 -4.70 7.87
N PHE A 342 8.91 -5.48 7.56
CA PHE A 342 7.99 -5.99 8.57
C PHE A 342 8.73 -6.85 9.61
N ALA A 343 9.56 -7.79 9.16
CA ALA A 343 10.34 -8.64 10.04
C ALA A 343 11.35 -7.83 10.87
N TYR A 344 12.11 -6.92 10.24
CA TYR A 344 13.09 -6.10 10.94
C TYR A 344 12.47 -5.26 12.06
N ILE A 345 11.28 -4.67 11.82
CA ILE A 345 10.56 -3.90 12.84
C ILE A 345 10.17 -4.82 14.01
N LEU A 346 9.69 -6.04 13.73
CA LEU A 346 9.36 -7.01 14.78
C LEU A 346 10.57 -7.40 15.61
N ASP A 347 11.74 -7.55 14.97
CA ASP A 347 12.98 -7.97 15.62
C ASP A 347 13.57 -6.88 16.53
N VAL A 348 13.40 -5.59 16.16
CA VAL A 348 13.91 -4.47 16.96
C VAL A 348 12.91 -3.96 18.01
N SER A 349 11.64 -4.37 17.93
CA SER A 349 10.56 -3.87 18.78
C SER A 349 10.40 -4.73 20.03
N PRO A 350 10.27 -4.15 21.24
CA PRO A 350 9.84 -4.88 22.42
C PRO A 350 8.48 -5.55 22.20
N GLU A 351 8.28 -6.76 22.76
CA GLU A 351 7.06 -7.55 22.54
C GLU A 351 5.76 -6.78 22.86
N GLU A 352 5.78 -6.02 23.92
CA GLU A 352 4.64 -5.25 24.43
C GLU A 352 4.33 -4.00 23.61
N LYS A 353 5.30 -3.49 22.83
CA LYS A 353 5.21 -2.20 22.12
C LYS A 353 5.24 -2.34 20.59
N LYS A 354 5.15 -3.57 20.04
CA LYS A 354 5.23 -3.80 18.57
C LYS A 354 4.29 -2.90 17.77
N GLY A 355 3.03 -2.74 18.23
CA GLY A 355 2.06 -1.88 17.57
C GLY A 355 2.46 -0.39 17.55
N GLU A 356 3.06 0.10 18.63
CA GLU A 356 3.54 1.49 18.73
C GLU A 356 4.71 1.74 17.77
N TYR A 357 5.65 0.80 17.69
CA TYR A 357 6.79 0.88 16.77
C TYR A 357 6.34 0.91 15.30
N PHE A 358 5.38 0.06 14.91
CA PHE A 358 4.79 0.12 13.57
C PHE A 358 4.06 1.44 13.31
N ALA A 359 3.36 1.97 14.30
CA ALA A 359 2.65 3.23 14.17
C ALA A 359 3.60 4.42 13.95
N VAL A 360 4.69 4.50 14.73
CA VAL A 360 5.74 5.52 14.57
C VAL A 360 6.41 5.40 13.21
N TYR A 361 6.79 4.17 12.81
CA TYR A 361 7.40 3.90 11.53
C TYR A 361 6.50 4.34 10.35
N ASN A 362 5.24 3.94 10.34
CA ASN A 362 4.29 4.31 9.28
C ASN A 362 4.04 5.82 9.23
N THR A 363 3.91 6.47 10.39
CA THR A 363 3.68 7.92 10.48
C THR A 363 4.87 8.69 9.90
N MET A 364 6.09 8.31 10.26
CA MET A 364 7.30 8.97 9.76
C MET A 364 7.47 8.79 8.24
N ILE A 365 7.18 7.61 7.72
CA ILE A 365 7.18 7.36 6.27
C ILE A 365 6.08 8.18 5.59
N GLY A 366 4.88 8.21 6.15
CA GLY A 366 3.77 8.98 5.57
C GLY A 366 4.06 10.48 5.49
N ILE A 367 4.66 11.06 6.53
CA ILE A 367 5.10 12.46 6.53
C ILE A 367 6.20 12.67 5.47
N ALA A 368 7.19 11.77 5.41
CA ALA A 368 8.28 11.86 4.47
C ALA A 368 7.78 11.78 3.01
N THR A 369 6.87 10.85 2.73
CA THR A 369 6.29 10.70 1.38
C THR A 369 5.34 11.83 1.01
N PHE A 370 4.61 12.39 1.97
CA PHE A 370 3.79 13.58 1.78
C PHE A 370 4.64 14.75 1.28
N VAL A 371 5.70 15.07 2.02
CA VAL A 371 6.60 16.18 1.66
C VAL A 371 7.30 15.91 0.33
N GLY A 372 7.80 14.68 0.13
CA GLY A 372 8.48 14.30 -1.10
C GLY A 372 7.59 14.37 -2.34
N SER A 373 6.31 13.99 -2.23
CA SER A 373 5.36 14.08 -3.36
C SER A 373 5.06 15.54 -3.75
N ILE A 374 4.90 16.43 -2.77
CA ILE A 374 4.71 17.86 -3.03
C ILE A 374 5.95 18.42 -3.74
N ILE A 375 7.14 18.19 -3.17
CA ILE A 375 8.40 18.65 -3.77
C ILE A 375 8.56 18.09 -5.19
N GLY A 376 8.18 16.83 -5.40
CA GLY A 376 8.23 16.19 -6.72
C GLY A 376 7.37 16.89 -7.77
N GLY A 377 6.15 17.29 -7.41
CA GLY A 377 5.28 18.06 -8.29
C GLY A 377 5.86 19.44 -8.65
N TYR A 378 6.36 20.17 -7.67
CA TYR A 378 7.00 21.48 -7.89
C TYR A 378 8.34 21.35 -8.65
N MET A 379 9.13 20.31 -8.38
CA MET A 379 10.36 20.03 -9.15
C MET A 379 10.05 19.75 -10.62
N ALA A 380 8.99 18.98 -10.90
CA ALA A 380 8.58 18.72 -12.27
C ALA A 380 8.18 20.02 -12.98
N TRP A 381 7.39 20.87 -12.32
CA TRP A 381 7.05 22.19 -12.83
C TRP A 381 8.30 23.04 -13.13
N PHE A 382 9.22 23.09 -12.16
CA PHE A 382 10.46 23.87 -12.29
C PHE A 382 11.33 23.40 -13.47
N PHE A 383 11.64 22.11 -13.55
CA PHE A 383 12.51 21.59 -14.60
C PHE A 383 11.87 21.63 -15.99
N VAL A 384 10.55 21.37 -16.10
CA VAL A 384 9.87 21.49 -17.39
C VAL A 384 9.92 22.93 -17.90
N ASN A 385 9.69 23.92 -17.03
CA ASN A 385 9.83 25.34 -17.39
C ASN A 385 11.28 25.72 -17.72
N TYR A 386 12.25 25.22 -16.94
CA TYR A 386 13.67 25.48 -17.19
C TYR A 386 14.11 24.96 -18.57
N TYR A 387 13.60 23.83 -19.01
CA TYR A 387 13.83 23.29 -20.34
C TYR A 387 12.83 23.78 -21.41
N HIS A 388 12.31 24.99 -21.25
CA HIS A 388 11.41 25.65 -22.20
C HIS A 388 10.16 24.82 -22.59
N GLY A 389 9.58 24.12 -21.66
CA GLY A 389 8.41 23.26 -21.86
C GLY A 389 8.70 21.86 -22.39
N ASN A 390 9.96 21.49 -22.55
CA ASN A 390 10.32 20.14 -22.96
C ASN A 390 10.04 19.15 -21.82
N LEU A 391 8.93 18.42 -21.95
CA LEU A 391 8.44 17.50 -20.94
C LEU A 391 9.43 16.34 -20.69
N ILE A 392 10.04 15.78 -21.75
CA ILE A 392 10.95 14.63 -21.63
C ILE A 392 12.20 15.04 -20.85
N LEU A 393 12.82 16.16 -21.19
CA LEU A 393 14.00 16.66 -20.48
C LEU A 393 13.66 17.06 -19.03
N GLY A 394 12.52 17.74 -18.82
CA GLY A 394 12.09 18.17 -17.49
C GLY A 394 11.83 17.01 -16.56
N LEU A 395 11.03 16.01 -16.98
CA LEU A 395 10.78 14.81 -16.21
C LEU A 395 12.05 13.97 -16.05
N GLY A 396 12.88 13.87 -17.09
CA GLY A 396 14.18 13.20 -17.05
C GLY A 396 15.10 13.76 -15.97
N ALA A 397 15.13 15.08 -15.78
CA ALA A 397 15.90 15.73 -14.71
C ALA A 397 15.37 15.32 -13.31
N VAL A 398 14.05 15.28 -13.10
CA VAL A 398 13.46 14.82 -11.82
C VAL A 398 13.81 13.36 -11.57
N TYR A 399 13.71 12.50 -12.59
CA TYR A 399 14.11 11.10 -12.49
C TYR A 399 15.60 10.96 -12.16
N ALA A 400 16.48 11.76 -12.76
CA ALA A 400 17.90 11.74 -12.46
C ALA A 400 18.19 12.11 -10.99
N VAL A 401 17.56 13.17 -10.46
CA VAL A 401 17.67 13.55 -9.05
C VAL A 401 17.23 12.41 -8.15
N SER A 402 16.10 11.76 -8.47
CA SER A 402 15.61 10.62 -7.68
C SER A 402 16.56 9.41 -7.80
N ALA A 403 17.13 9.13 -8.96
CA ALA A 403 18.08 8.02 -9.16
C ALA A 403 19.34 8.20 -8.30
N VAL A 404 19.95 9.39 -8.37
CA VAL A 404 21.14 9.74 -7.57
C VAL A 404 20.82 9.67 -6.07
N GLY A 405 19.71 10.29 -5.65
CA GLY A 405 19.30 10.27 -4.26
C GLY A 405 19.04 8.84 -3.73
N ARG A 406 18.41 7.98 -4.54
CA ARG A 406 18.21 6.56 -4.18
C ARG A 406 19.53 5.79 -4.13
N ALA A 407 20.46 6.06 -5.02
CA ALA A 407 21.78 5.42 -5.00
C ALA A 407 22.54 5.76 -3.71
N VAL A 408 22.59 7.06 -3.36
CA VAL A 408 23.19 7.52 -2.10
C VAL A 408 22.44 6.93 -0.89
N GLY A 409 21.10 6.99 -0.91
CA GLY A 409 20.26 6.46 0.15
C GLY A 409 20.42 4.95 0.33
N ALA A 410 20.54 4.17 -0.74
CA ALA A 410 20.75 2.72 -0.68
C ALA A 410 22.06 2.35 0.03
N VAL A 411 23.13 3.12 -0.23
CA VAL A 411 24.44 2.93 0.44
C VAL A 411 24.32 3.17 1.96
N TRP A 412 23.49 4.11 2.40
CA TRP A 412 23.32 4.37 3.84
C TRP A 412 22.72 3.18 4.59
N PHE A 413 21.96 2.30 3.94
CA PHE A 413 21.40 1.11 4.58
C PHE A 413 22.47 0.10 5.04
N PHE A 414 23.71 0.14 4.54
CA PHE A 414 24.81 -0.64 5.10
C PHE A 414 25.15 -0.29 6.56
N LYS A 415 24.65 0.84 7.09
CA LYS A 415 24.79 1.20 8.51
C LYS A 415 23.83 0.42 9.42
N LEU A 416 22.79 -0.20 8.88
CA LEU A 416 21.90 -1.07 9.65
C LEU A 416 22.58 -2.43 9.87
N LYS A 417 22.30 -3.02 11.02
CA LYS A 417 22.77 -4.37 11.36
C LYS A 417 21.57 -5.24 11.70
N ASP A 418 21.65 -6.51 11.38
CA ASP A 418 20.65 -7.47 11.83
C ASP A 418 20.65 -7.52 13.37
N PRO A 419 19.49 -7.35 14.01
CA PRO A 419 19.39 -7.43 15.46
C PRO A 419 19.48 -8.87 15.97
N VAL A 420 19.26 -9.85 15.10
CA VAL A 420 19.22 -11.30 15.39
C VAL A 420 20.16 -12.01 14.44
N THR A 421 20.74 -13.13 14.91
CA THR A 421 21.63 -13.98 14.08
C THR A 421 20.79 -14.97 13.27
N TYR A 422 20.99 -15.01 11.96
CA TYR A 422 20.29 -15.91 11.05
C TYR A 422 21.17 -17.11 10.65
N PRO A 423 20.57 -18.27 10.25
CA PRO A 423 21.28 -19.52 10.01
C PRO A 423 22.31 -19.47 8.89
N ASP A 424 22.13 -18.63 7.88
CA ASP A 424 23.03 -18.55 6.74
C ASP A 424 23.21 -17.10 6.26
N THR A 425 24.20 -16.90 5.40
CA THR A 425 24.44 -15.61 4.73
C THR A 425 24.00 -15.68 3.28
N LEU A 426 23.70 -14.53 2.66
CA LEU A 426 23.37 -14.46 1.23
C LEU A 426 24.44 -15.15 0.37
N THR A 427 25.71 -14.91 0.67
CA THR A 427 26.85 -15.56 -0.02
C THR A 427 26.87 -17.06 0.18
N GLY A 428 26.51 -17.55 1.36
CA GLY A 428 26.39 -18.98 1.67
C GLY A 428 25.28 -19.65 0.85
N VAL A 429 24.11 -19.01 0.79
CA VAL A 429 22.97 -19.50 -0.02
C VAL A 429 23.34 -19.55 -1.51
N ILE A 430 23.94 -18.48 -2.04
CA ILE A 430 24.37 -18.41 -3.44
C ILE A 430 25.38 -19.54 -3.74
N LYS A 431 26.40 -19.75 -2.88
CA LYS A 431 27.38 -20.84 -3.03
C LYS A 431 26.70 -22.22 -3.03
N LYS A 432 25.74 -22.45 -2.11
CA LYS A 432 24.97 -23.71 -2.07
C LYS A 432 24.15 -23.93 -3.34
N MET A 433 23.53 -22.87 -3.88
CA MET A 433 22.78 -22.94 -5.15
C MET A 433 23.70 -23.30 -6.34
N PHE A 434 24.85 -22.63 -6.48
CA PHE A 434 25.82 -22.92 -7.54
C PHE A 434 26.39 -24.35 -7.42
N ARG A 435 26.67 -24.83 -6.20
CA ARG A 435 27.12 -26.21 -5.97
C ARG A 435 26.06 -27.21 -6.43
N ARG A 436 24.79 -27.05 -6.00
CA ARG A 436 23.68 -27.93 -6.42
C ARG A 436 23.44 -27.88 -7.93
N TRP A 437 23.56 -26.71 -8.57
CA TRP A 437 23.43 -26.57 -10.01
C TRP A 437 24.57 -27.31 -10.74
N ARG A 438 25.80 -27.19 -10.26
CA ARG A 438 26.98 -27.95 -10.77
C ARG A 438 26.76 -29.43 -10.61
N GLU A 439 26.35 -29.90 -9.44
CA GLU A 439 26.09 -31.32 -9.14
C GLU A 439 25.01 -31.92 -10.04
N ARG A 440 23.90 -31.16 -10.33
CA ARG A 440 22.85 -31.59 -11.26
C ARG A 440 23.28 -31.63 -12.72
N ARG A 441 24.24 -30.81 -13.13
CA ARG A 441 24.79 -30.80 -14.51
C ARG A 441 25.80 -31.92 -14.74
N TRP A 442 26.35 -32.48 -13.70
CA TRP A 442 27.43 -33.50 -13.77
C TRP A 442 27.00 -34.85 -13.19
N SER A 443 25.72 -35.11 -12.92
CA SER A 443 25.24 -36.48 -12.71
C SER A 443 24.94 -37.06 -14.10
N PRO A 444 25.78 -37.88 -14.67
CA PRO A 444 25.36 -38.72 -15.78
C PRO A 444 24.32 -39.70 -15.23
N PHE A 445 23.29 -39.99 -15.99
CA PHE A 445 22.14 -40.85 -15.79
C PHE A 445 22.34 -41.98 -14.79
#